data_96d1a9d83bf035b1bb6ca26a352e5b59
#
_entry.id   96d1a9d83bf035b1bb6ca26a352e5b59
#
_cell.length_a   1.000
_cell.length_b   1.000
_cell.length_c   1.000
_cell.angle_alpha   90.00
_cell.angle_beta   90.00
_cell.angle_gamma   90.00
#
_symmetry.space_group_name_H-M   'P 1'
#
loop_
_entity.id
_entity.type
_entity.pdbx_description
1 polymer ?
#
loop_
_entity_poly.entity_id
_entity_poly.type
_entity_poly.pdbx_seq_one_letter_code
_entity_poly.pdbx_strand_id
1 'polypeptide(L)'
;DNWMIRDIMEIRTATIADLTQIAAVEAECFPAAEAATKEEFAERIKYYGNHFWLMFEGEKLIAFVDGFVTDKPDLTDEMYEQAEMHDENGAWQMIFGVNTIPAYRKHGYAGQLLQCAIEDARKRGRKGLVLTCKEKLIAYYAKFGFENEGISESVHGNVTWYQMRYKF
;
A
#
# COMPACT_ATOMS: atom_id res chain seq x y z
N ASP A 1 11.59 -29.28 17.22
CA ASP A 1 10.71 -29.54 16.09
C ASP A 1 10.63 -28.36 15.16
N ASN A 2 10.71 -28.66 13.88
CA ASN A 2 10.74 -27.61 12.85
C ASN A 2 9.52 -26.73 12.83
N TRP A 3 8.37 -27.24 13.29
CA TRP A 3 7.16 -26.42 13.33
C TRP A 3 7.28 -25.23 14.30
N MET A 4 8.15 -25.32 15.29
CA MET A 4 8.37 -24.21 16.24
C MET A 4 9.24 -23.11 15.68
N ILE A 5 9.99 -23.38 14.62
CA ILE A 5 10.81 -22.40 13.97
C ILE A 5 10.21 -21.94 12.65
N ARG A 6 9.01 -22.36 12.37
CA ARG A 6 8.27 -21.74 11.27
C ARG A 6 8.11 -20.30 11.60
N ASP A 7 8.63 -19.52 10.73
CA ASP A 7 8.59 -18.12 10.92
C ASP A 7 7.21 -17.62 11.08
N ILE A 8 7.05 -17.05 12.19
CA ILE A 8 5.87 -16.30 12.49
C ILE A 8 6.10 -14.96 11.83
N MET A 9 5.34 -14.68 10.79
CA MET A 9 5.36 -13.36 10.20
C MET A 9 4.73 -12.39 11.16
N GLU A 10 5.43 -11.30 11.44
CA GLU A 10 4.92 -10.24 12.28
C GLU A 10 4.34 -9.14 11.40
N ILE A 11 3.14 -8.69 11.73
CA ILE A 11 2.49 -7.57 11.05
C ILE A 11 2.39 -6.41 12.04
N ARG A 12 2.86 -5.25 11.65
CA ARG A 12 2.73 -4.03 12.43
C ARG A 12 2.76 -2.79 11.55
N THR A 13 2.44 -1.63 12.11
CA THR A 13 2.54 -0.36 11.41
C THR A 13 3.96 0.21 11.48
N ALA A 14 4.25 1.23 10.66
CA ALA A 14 5.60 1.75 10.50
C ALA A 14 5.98 2.83 11.52
N THR A 15 7.27 2.87 11.81
CA THR A 15 7.91 4.02 12.46
C THR A 15 9.07 4.48 11.58
N ILE A 16 9.67 5.61 11.91
CA ILE A 16 10.80 6.14 11.13
C ILE A 16 12.00 5.18 11.11
N ALA A 17 12.11 4.30 12.10
CA ALA A 17 13.16 3.28 12.14
C ALA A 17 13.07 2.29 10.96
N ASP A 18 11.89 2.19 10.34
CA ASP A 18 11.65 1.27 9.22
C ASP A 18 11.97 1.89 7.86
N LEU A 19 12.31 3.17 7.82
CA LEU A 19 12.46 3.94 6.57
C LEU A 19 13.40 3.28 5.57
N THR A 20 14.57 2.87 6.00
CA THR A 20 15.58 2.31 5.10
C THR A 20 15.10 1.01 4.45
N GLN A 21 14.46 0.14 5.22
CA GLN A 21 13.94 -1.12 4.67
C GLN A 21 12.74 -0.88 3.76
N ILE A 22 11.86 0.05 4.09
CA ILE A 22 10.71 0.39 3.24
C ILE A 22 11.18 0.90 1.88
N ALA A 23 12.12 1.85 1.86
CA ALA A 23 12.67 2.38 0.62
C ALA A 23 13.35 1.29 -0.23
N ALA A 24 14.07 0.38 0.43
CA ALA A 24 14.75 -0.71 -0.26
C ALA A 24 13.76 -1.70 -0.89
N VAL A 25 12.70 -2.05 -0.18
CA VAL A 25 11.65 -2.94 -0.72
C VAL A 25 10.96 -2.29 -1.92
N GLU A 26 10.62 -1.02 -1.83
CA GLU A 26 10.00 -0.30 -2.96
C GLU A 26 10.91 -0.31 -4.20
N ALA A 27 12.20 -0.03 -4.01
CA ALA A 27 13.16 0.00 -5.10
C ALA A 27 13.34 -1.39 -5.75
N GLU A 28 13.17 -2.45 -4.97
CA GLU A 28 13.23 -3.82 -5.46
C GLU A 28 11.97 -4.21 -6.24
N CYS A 29 10.82 -3.64 -5.89
CA CYS A 29 9.51 -3.98 -6.44
C CYS A 29 9.13 -3.20 -7.69
N PHE A 30 9.65 -1.98 -7.86
CA PHE A 30 9.22 -1.07 -8.93
C PHE A 30 10.40 -0.48 -9.71
N PRO A 31 10.21 -0.20 -11.02
CA PRO A 31 11.18 0.57 -11.79
C PRO A 31 11.41 1.95 -11.17
N ALA A 32 12.60 2.52 -11.37
CA ALA A 32 12.95 3.81 -10.81
C ALA A 32 11.96 4.93 -11.15
N ALA A 33 11.34 4.88 -12.35
CA ALA A 33 10.35 5.87 -12.77
C ALA A 33 9.04 5.80 -11.98
N GLU A 34 8.79 4.69 -11.30
CA GLU A 34 7.54 4.45 -10.54
C GLU A 34 7.76 4.43 -9.02
N ALA A 35 8.96 4.05 -8.58
CA ALA A 35 9.25 3.89 -7.16
C ALA A 35 9.27 5.23 -6.42
N ALA A 36 8.65 5.26 -5.25
CA ALA A 36 8.77 6.39 -4.35
C ALA A 36 10.18 6.42 -3.75
N THR A 37 10.70 7.62 -3.50
CA THR A 37 12.03 7.81 -2.95
C THR A 37 12.05 7.67 -1.44
N LYS A 38 13.26 7.52 -0.88
CA LYS A 38 13.43 7.46 0.57
C LYS A 38 12.94 8.74 1.24
N GLU A 39 13.18 9.89 0.62
CA GLU A 39 12.73 11.19 1.12
C GLU A 39 11.21 11.27 1.14
N GLU A 40 10.55 10.78 0.10
CA GLU A 40 9.10 10.71 0.06
C GLU A 40 8.54 9.80 1.16
N PHE A 41 9.16 8.65 1.38
CA PHE A 41 8.74 7.75 2.45
C PHE A 41 8.94 8.36 3.83
N ALA A 42 10.00 9.14 4.04
CA ALA A 42 10.21 9.82 5.32
C ALA A 42 9.03 10.75 5.63
N GLU A 43 8.57 11.52 4.66
CA GLU A 43 7.41 12.39 4.82
C GLU A 43 6.13 11.59 5.02
N ARG A 44 5.94 10.51 4.28
CA ARG A 44 4.76 9.65 4.45
C ARG A 44 4.67 9.06 5.86
N ILE A 45 5.78 8.54 6.37
CA ILE A 45 5.81 7.95 7.71
C ILE A 45 5.52 9.01 8.77
N LYS A 46 6.03 10.22 8.59
CA LYS A 46 5.78 11.34 9.48
C LYS A 46 4.29 11.65 9.61
N TYR A 47 3.58 11.68 8.49
CA TYR A 47 2.16 12.05 8.48
C TYR A 47 1.20 10.88 8.67
N TYR A 48 1.56 9.70 8.17
CA TYR A 48 0.65 8.55 8.23
C TYR A 48 1.35 7.19 8.37
N GLY A 49 2.39 7.13 9.19
CA GLY A 49 3.07 5.86 9.48
C GLY A 49 2.13 4.76 9.99
N ASN A 50 1.03 5.15 10.63
CA ASN A 50 -0.02 4.24 11.09
C ASN A 50 -0.88 3.67 9.95
N HIS A 51 -0.69 4.14 8.72
CA HIS A 51 -1.32 3.61 7.51
C HIS A 51 -0.29 2.94 6.60
N PHE A 52 0.77 2.42 7.20
CA PHE A 52 1.71 1.48 6.62
C PHE A 52 1.53 0.15 7.33
N TRP A 53 1.17 -0.88 6.61
CA TRP A 53 1.06 -2.23 7.15
C TRP A 53 2.27 -3.01 6.67
N LEU A 54 3.12 -3.40 7.62
CA LEU A 54 4.41 -4.03 7.35
C LEU A 54 4.39 -5.49 7.77
N MET A 55 5.02 -6.34 6.97
CA MET A 55 5.20 -7.75 7.33
C MET A 55 6.68 -8.06 7.44
N PHE A 56 7.09 -8.60 8.58
CA PHE A 56 8.47 -8.97 8.87
C PHE A 56 8.61 -10.46 9.06
N GLU A 57 9.68 -11.02 8.50
CA GLU A 57 10.18 -12.32 8.88
C GLU A 57 11.42 -12.09 9.73
N GLY A 58 11.31 -12.29 11.06
CA GLY A 58 12.35 -11.83 11.97
C GLY A 58 12.51 -10.32 11.88
N GLU A 59 13.71 -9.87 11.56
CA GLU A 59 14.01 -8.44 11.41
C GLU A 59 13.92 -7.95 9.97
N LYS A 60 13.61 -8.85 9.05
CA LYS A 60 13.57 -8.54 7.62
C LYS A 60 12.18 -8.14 7.16
N LEU A 61 12.06 -6.93 6.61
CA LEU A 61 10.83 -6.50 5.96
C LEU A 61 10.68 -7.22 4.64
N ILE A 62 9.58 -7.96 4.47
CA ILE A 62 9.35 -8.75 3.25
C ILE A 62 8.21 -8.23 2.40
N ALA A 63 7.30 -7.47 2.97
CA ALA A 63 6.13 -6.93 2.26
C ALA A 63 5.59 -5.72 2.99
N PHE A 64 4.99 -4.78 2.26
CA PHE A 64 4.24 -3.70 2.89
C PHE A 64 3.17 -3.14 1.97
N VAL A 65 2.15 -2.57 2.59
CA VAL A 65 1.08 -1.83 1.93
C VAL A 65 1.02 -0.46 2.61
N ASP A 66 0.92 0.60 1.83
CA ASP A 66 0.82 1.94 2.37
C ASP A 66 -0.16 2.82 1.61
N GLY A 67 -0.65 3.82 2.28
CA GLY A 67 -1.47 4.85 1.67
C GLY A 67 -2.07 5.76 2.72
N PHE A 68 -2.47 6.97 2.30
CA PHE A 68 -3.02 7.93 3.24
C PHE A 68 -4.55 7.96 3.20
N VAL A 69 -5.14 8.78 4.05
CA VAL A 69 -6.59 8.95 4.14
C VAL A 69 -6.97 10.36 3.70
N THR A 70 -8.10 10.49 3.02
CA THR A 70 -8.57 11.77 2.51
C THR A 70 -10.08 11.76 2.32
N ASP A 71 -10.69 12.94 2.26
CA ASP A 71 -12.10 13.07 1.87
C ASP A 71 -12.28 13.08 0.35
N LYS A 72 -11.21 13.24 -0.41
CA LYS A 72 -11.28 13.23 -1.87
C LYS A 72 -11.56 11.82 -2.36
N PRO A 73 -12.53 11.65 -3.28
CA PRO A 73 -12.94 10.31 -3.70
C PRO A 73 -11.98 9.63 -4.68
N ASP A 74 -11.17 10.39 -5.40
CA ASP A 74 -10.31 9.83 -6.43
C ASP A 74 -8.83 9.99 -6.09
N LEU A 75 -8.03 8.98 -6.46
CA LEU A 75 -6.60 8.98 -6.23
C LEU A 75 -5.91 9.79 -7.33
N THR A 76 -5.13 10.78 -6.94
CA THR A 76 -4.42 11.67 -7.87
C THR A 76 -2.91 11.59 -7.66
N ASP A 77 -2.13 11.94 -8.69
CA ASP A 77 -0.68 11.87 -8.64
C ASP A 77 -0.07 12.75 -7.53
N GLU A 78 -0.65 13.92 -7.27
CA GLU A 78 -0.15 14.80 -6.23
C GLU A 78 -0.15 14.17 -4.84
N MET A 79 -1.06 13.22 -4.59
CA MET A 79 -1.16 12.55 -3.29
C MET A 79 0.10 11.75 -2.96
N TYR A 80 0.77 11.21 -3.96
CA TYR A 80 2.02 10.46 -3.76
C TYR A 80 3.15 11.33 -3.24
N GLU A 81 3.15 12.61 -3.59
CA GLU A 81 4.23 13.55 -3.28
C GLU A 81 3.91 14.49 -2.13
N GLN A 82 2.64 14.62 -1.76
CA GLN A 82 2.19 15.58 -0.74
C GLN A 82 1.56 14.88 0.45
N ALA A 83 2.40 14.29 1.28
CA ALA A 83 1.95 13.53 2.46
C ALA A 83 1.13 14.38 3.43
N GLU A 84 1.35 15.70 3.45
CA GLU A 84 0.61 16.63 4.30
C GLU A 84 -0.88 16.74 3.92
N MET A 85 -1.28 16.22 2.76
CA MET A 85 -2.69 16.14 2.39
C MET A 85 -3.45 15.09 3.20
N HIS A 86 -2.75 14.24 3.93
CA HIS A 86 -3.38 13.21 4.77
C HIS A 86 -4.35 13.84 5.78
N ASP A 87 -5.56 13.29 5.83
CA ASP A 87 -6.59 13.65 6.81
C ASP A 87 -7.04 12.37 7.51
N GLU A 88 -6.62 12.21 8.77
CA GLU A 88 -6.93 11.01 9.54
C GLU A 88 -8.44 10.75 9.66
N ASN A 89 -9.26 11.78 9.56
CA ASN A 89 -10.72 11.67 9.63
C ASN A 89 -11.39 11.56 8.26
N GLY A 90 -10.61 11.40 7.21
CA GLY A 90 -11.12 11.31 5.85
C GLY A 90 -11.98 10.08 5.58
N ALA A 91 -12.77 10.16 4.51
CA ALA A 91 -13.72 9.11 4.15
C ALA A 91 -13.09 7.94 3.38
N TRP A 92 -11.95 8.16 2.74
CA TRP A 92 -11.35 7.18 1.83
C TRP A 92 -9.92 6.83 2.21
N GLN A 93 -9.64 5.54 2.34
CA GLN A 93 -8.28 5.04 2.46
C GLN A 93 -7.71 4.88 1.06
N MET A 94 -6.74 5.71 0.70
CA MET A 94 -5.98 5.52 -0.53
C MET A 94 -4.91 4.45 -0.30
N ILE A 95 -4.64 3.65 -1.33
CA ILE A 95 -3.56 2.67 -1.31
C ILE A 95 -2.56 3.06 -2.40
N PHE A 96 -1.34 3.38 -2.01
CA PHE A 96 -0.29 3.85 -2.91
C PHE A 96 0.62 2.71 -3.38
N GLY A 97 0.90 1.74 -2.52
CA GLY A 97 1.78 0.65 -2.85
C GLY A 97 1.34 -0.66 -2.22
N VAL A 98 1.53 -1.74 -2.97
CA VAL A 98 1.27 -3.12 -2.53
C VAL A 98 2.50 -3.91 -2.94
N ASN A 99 3.39 -4.17 -1.99
CA ASN A 99 4.76 -4.63 -2.26
C ASN A 99 5.08 -5.94 -1.57
N THR A 100 5.69 -6.86 -2.31
CA THR A 100 6.34 -8.06 -1.75
C THR A 100 7.68 -8.23 -2.46
N ILE A 101 8.77 -8.42 -1.72
CA ILE A 101 10.06 -8.65 -2.34
C ILE A 101 10.00 -9.95 -3.16
N PRO A 102 10.73 -10.02 -4.30
CA PRO A 102 10.57 -11.12 -5.24
C PRO A 102 10.66 -12.52 -4.66
N ALA A 103 11.59 -12.77 -3.73
CA ALA A 103 11.77 -14.08 -3.14
C ALA A 103 10.58 -14.57 -2.29
N TYR A 104 9.70 -13.67 -1.89
CA TYR A 104 8.55 -13.98 -1.02
C TYR A 104 7.21 -13.89 -1.73
N ARG A 105 7.22 -13.69 -3.04
CA ARG A 105 5.97 -13.61 -3.84
C ARG A 105 5.28 -14.97 -3.94
N LYS A 106 4.00 -14.93 -4.33
CA LYS A 106 3.13 -16.12 -4.53
C LYS A 106 2.76 -16.85 -3.25
N HIS A 107 2.87 -16.18 -2.11
CA HIS A 107 2.43 -16.70 -0.82
C HIS A 107 1.25 -15.92 -0.23
N GLY A 108 0.77 -14.89 -0.92
CA GLY A 108 -0.37 -14.09 -0.48
C GLY A 108 -0.05 -13.08 0.61
N TYR A 109 1.21 -12.75 0.86
CA TYR A 109 1.60 -11.85 1.96
C TYR A 109 1.06 -10.43 1.78
N ALA A 110 1.27 -9.83 0.60
CA ALA A 110 0.74 -8.50 0.34
C ALA A 110 -0.79 -8.48 0.41
N GLY A 111 -1.44 -9.57 -0.03
CA GLY A 111 -2.88 -9.72 0.09
C GLY A 111 -3.36 -9.72 1.54
N GLN A 112 -2.62 -10.36 2.43
CA GLN A 112 -2.92 -10.32 3.87
C GLN A 112 -2.82 -8.90 4.41
N LEU A 113 -1.81 -8.14 3.99
CA LEU A 113 -1.65 -6.75 4.40
C LEU A 113 -2.74 -5.86 3.82
N LEU A 114 -3.14 -6.09 2.58
CA LEU A 114 -4.26 -5.37 1.99
C LEU A 114 -5.55 -5.64 2.76
N GLN A 115 -5.77 -6.87 3.21
CA GLN A 115 -6.90 -7.19 4.09
C GLN A 115 -6.83 -6.45 5.41
N CYS A 116 -5.63 -6.27 5.98
CA CYS A 116 -5.47 -5.46 7.18
C CYS A 116 -5.92 -4.01 6.94
N ALA A 117 -5.56 -3.44 5.79
CA ALA A 117 -5.98 -2.09 5.42
C ALA A 117 -7.49 -2.00 5.24
N ILE A 118 -8.10 -3.01 4.61
CA ILE A 118 -9.55 -3.06 4.42
C ILE A 118 -10.27 -3.11 5.78
N GLU A 119 -9.82 -3.99 6.67
CA GLU A 119 -10.44 -4.12 8.00
C GLU A 119 -10.26 -2.86 8.85
N ASP A 120 -9.08 -2.22 8.77
CA ASP A 120 -8.83 -0.96 9.45
C ASP A 120 -9.81 0.12 8.98
N ALA A 121 -9.95 0.27 7.66
CA ALA A 121 -10.87 1.25 7.08
C ALA A 121 -12.32 0.97 7.48
N ARG A 122 -12.72 -0.31 7.50
CA ARG A 122 -14.07 -0.70 7.91
C ARG A 122 -14.34 -0.34 9.37
N LYS A 123 -13.40 -0.66 10.25
CA LYS A 123 -13.55 -0.37 11.69
C LYS A 123 -13.65 1.13 11.98
N ARG A 124 -12.96 1.94 11.17
CA ARG A 124 -12.97 3.40 11.34
C ARG A 124 -14.18 4.07 10.70
N GLY A 125 -15.06 3.30 10.07
CA GLY A 125 -16.28 3.82 9.45
C GLY A 125 -16.03 4.60 8.17
N ARG A 126 -14.93 4.34 7.47
CA ARG A 126 -14.65 4.98 6.19
C ARG A 126 -15.62 4.48 5.12
N LYS A 127 -15.71 5.19 4.01
CA LYS A 127 -16.56 4.79 2.88
C LYS A 127 -15.96 3.64 2.07
N GLY A 128 -14.65 3.49 2.09
CA GLY A 128 -13.96 2.44 1.38
C GLY A 128 -12.52 2.76 1.09
N LEU A 129 -11.96 2.06 0.09
CA LEU A 129 -10.57 2.18 -0.32
C LEU A 129 -10.48 2.43 -1.82
N VAL A 130 -9.41 3.12 -2.22
CA VAL A 130 -9.15 3.43 -3.64
C VAL A 130 -7.69 3.15 -3.94
N LEU A 131 -7.44 2.51 -5.08
CA LEU A 131 -6.09 2.32 -5.58
C LEU A 131 -6.06 2.52 -7.09
N THR A 132 -4.86 2.63 -7.65
CA THR A 132 -4.66 2.54 -9.08
C THR A 132 -3.70 1.39 -9.37
N CYS A 133 -3.92 0.70 -10.50
CA CYS A 133 -3.09 -0.43 -10.88
C CYS A 133 -2.94 -0.52 -12.39
N LYS A 134 -1.93 -1.27 -12.83
CA LYS A 134 -1.76 -1.62 -14.22
C LYS A 134 -2.83 -2.63 -14.63
N GLU A 135 -3.16 -2.66 -15.91
CA GLU A 135 -4.22 -3.53 -16.45
C GLU A 135 -4.09 -4.99 -16.01
N LYS A 136 -2.87 -5.52 -16.02
CA LYS A 136 -2.61 -6.92 -15.64
C LYS A 136 -2.98 -7.27 -14.19
N LEU A 137 -3.18 -6.27 -13.32
CA LEU A 137 -3.51 -6.48 -11.92
C LEU A 137 -4.99 -6.27 -11.60
N ILE A 138 -5.79 -5.87 -12.57
CA ILE A 138 -7.22 -5.64 -12.36
C ILE A 138 -7.91 -6.88 -11.77
N ALA A 139 -7.67 -8.05 -12.37
CA ALA A 139 -8.27 -9.30 -11.89
C ALA A 139 -7.81 -9.65 -10.48
N TYR A 140 -6.55 -9.36 -10.15
CA TYR A 140 -6.01 -9.61 -8.82
C TYR A 140 -6.76 -8.79 -7.75
N TYR A 141 -6.91 -7.48 -7.97
CA TYR A 141 -7.59 -6.62 -7.01
C TYR A 141 -9.10 -6.87 -6.98
N ALA A 142 -9.68 -7.28 -8.10
CA ALA A 142 -11.10 -7.65 -8.13
C ALA A 142 -11.43 -8.80 -7.17
N LYS A 143 -10.50 -9.72 -6.93
CA LYS A 143 -10.69 -10.83 -5.98
C LYS A 143 -10.88 -10.34 -4.54
N PHE A 144 -10.34 -9.17 -4.19
CA PHE A 144 -10.51 -8.59 -2.86
C PHE A 144 -11.84 -7.82 -2.73
N GLY A 145 -12.51 -7.55 -3.84
CA GLY A 145 -13.76 -6.80 -3.85
C GLY A 145 -13.64 -5.41 -4.47
N PHE A 146 -12.48 -5.06 -5.03
CA PHE A 146 -12.31 -3.79 -5.73
C PHE A 146 -13.00 -3.85 -7.09
N GLU A 147 -13.69 -2.78 -7.46
CA GLU A 147 -14.33 -2.63 -8.76
C GLU A 147 -13.52 -1.70 -9.65
N ASN A 148 -13.33 -2.10 -10.91
CA ASN A 148 -12.61 -1.30 -11.90
C ASN A 148 -13.47 -0.09 -12.31
N GLU A 149 -12.95 1.10 -12.13
CA GLU A 149 -13.62 2.35 -12.51
C GLU A 149 -13.07 2.94 -13.81
N GLY A 150 -12.20 2.21 -14.50
CA GLY A 150 -11.66 2.64 -15.79
C GLY A 150 -10.30 3.32 -15.68
N ILE A 151 -9.86 3.85 -16.81
CA ILE A 151 -8.56 4.52 -16.92
C ILE A 151 -8.54 5.77 -16.03
N SER A 152 -7.52 5.83 -15.18
CA SER A 152 -7.28 6.97 -14.30
C SER A 152 -6.57 8.10 -15.04
N GLU A 153 -6.63 9.32 -14.49
CA GLU A 153 -5.90 10.46 -15.03
C GLU A 153 -4.40 10.42 -14.66
N SER A 154 -3.98 9.44 -13.86
CA SER A 154 -2.58 9.31 -13.47
C SER A 154 -1.68 9.11 -14.67
N VAL A 155 -0.54 9.83 -14.68
CA VAL A 155 0.51 9.69 -15.70
C VAL A 155 1.83 9.19 -15.08
N HIS A 156 1.76 8.70 -13.85
CA HIS A 156 2.92 8.24 -13.09
C HIS A 156 3.70 7.17 -13.87
N GLY A 157 4.98 7.40 -14.09
CA GLY A 157 5.85 6.45 -14.81
C GLY A 157 5.51 6.27 -16.28
N ASN A 158 4.71 7.15 -16.89
CA ASN A 158 4.26 7.05 -18.28
C ASN A 158 3.55 5.71 -18.59
N VAL A 159 2.77 5.23 -17.65
CA VAL A 159 2.02 3.97 -17.73
C VAL A 159 0.53 4.28 -17.63
N THR A 160 -0.29 3.45 -18.25
CA THR A 160 -1.74 3.54 -18.09
C THR A 160 -2.14 2.90 -16.76
N TRP A 161 -2.82 3.67 -15.94
CA TRP A 161 -3.31 3.23 -14.64
C TRP A 161 -4.82 3.16 -14.64
N TYR A 162 -5.36 2.14 -13.96
CA TYR A 162 -6.80 1.95 -13.78
C TYR A 162 -7.16 2.20 -12.33
N GLN A 163 -8.18 3.03 -12.08
CA GLN A 163 -8.66 3.25 -10.73
C GLN A 163 -9.59 2.13 -10.32
N MET A 164 -9.39 1.62 -9.12
CA MET A 164 -10.24 0.58 -8.55
C MET A 164 -10.69 1.01 -7.16
N ARG A 165 -11.94 0.72 -6.84
CA ARG A 165 -12.58 1.14 -5.59
C ARG A 165 -13.24 -0.01 -4.89
N TYR A 166 -13.02 -0.08 -3.57
CA TYR A 166 -13.74 -0.98 -2.68
C TYR A 166 -14.70 -0.13 -1.85
N LYS A 167 -16.01 -0.39 -1.96
CA LYS A 167 -17.02 0.32 -1.20
C LYS A 167 -17.56 -0.57 -0.09
N PHE A 168 -17.67 0.00 1.08
CA PHE A 168 -18.34 -0.67 2.19
C PHE A 168 -19.84 -0.55 2.11
#